data_eafa789b544ecf23ef2f0dda1e926508
#
_entry.id   eafa789b544ecf23ef2f0dda1e926508
#
_cell.length_a   1.000
_cell.length_b   1.000
_cell.length_c   1.000
_cell.angle_alpha   90.00
_cell.angle_beta   90.00
_cell.angle_gamma   90.00
#
_symmetry.space_group_name_H-M   'P 1'
#
loop_
_entity.id
_entity.type
_entity.pdbx_description
1 polymer ?
#
loop_
_entity_poly.entity_id
_entity_poly.type
_entity_poly.pdbx_seq_one_letter_code
_entity_poly.pdbx_strand_id
1 'polypeptide(L)'
;MTRNLSRLITAIAAVLLAHAAVGQTTPSYRNSIVAEVNDKIITRQMVMDAMKREADLLRRQYARQPQLYGQKYTQLQADTLEALIRRELVLREYMEKGYNLPESIIEQRIKEDIRSEYGNRVTLIKSLQQSDMTYEEFARYQREKIIQMVMQGQFISKANIVISPRQIEEYYVANKDMFRSGVEIRLRFIFLEARKHGGAEGTLKLANEIHQVLQSGDSFAVVASVYTDQYRASGGLKPDWIKRGGLAPELDQAAFALGQGQMSPVVVMPQGCYILRCEEMNQAKLGTLSEVRAQIEQTLLENEQQARKDKWFERLKRKSYVRQFLF
;
A
#
# COMPACT_ATOMS: atom_id res chain seq x y z
N MET A 1 -77.76 -27.36 -7.02
CA MET A 1 -76.98 -26.51 -6.11
C MET A 1 -75.49 -26.47 -6.42
N THR A 2 -75.00 -27.02 -7.53
CA THR A 2 -73.58 -27.17 -7.87
C THR A 2 -73.01 -26.19 -8.88
N ARG A 3 -73.86 -25.32 -9.49
CA ARG A 3 -73.39 -24.37 -10.58
C ARG A 3 -72.96 -23.01 -10.09
N ASN A 4 -73.25 -22.62 -8.86
CA ASN A 4 -72.85 -21.32 -8.31
C ASN A 4 -71.54 -21.35 -7.50
N LEU A 5 -71.04 -22.53 -7.13
CA LEU A 5 -69.76 -22.65 -6.41
C LEU A 5 -68.52 -22.50 -7.35
N SER A 6 -68.65 -22.95 -8.63
CA SER A 6 -67.56 -22.85 -9.58
C SER A 6 -67.29 -21.43 -10.08
N ARG A 7 -68.32 -20.56 -10.05
CA ARG A 7 -68.17 -19.14 -10.46
C ARG A 7 -67.59 -18.26 -9.36
N LEU A 8 -67.72 -18.64 -8.08
CA LEU A 8 -67.09 -17.94 -6.97
C LEU A 8 -65.59 -18.25 -6.88
N ILE A 9 -65.17 -19.48 -7.15
CA ILE A 9 -63.76 -19.90 -7.09
C ILE A 9 -62.96 -19.25 -8.25
N THR A 10 -63.54 -19.10 -9.44
CA THR A 10 -62.88 -18.41 -10.57
C THR A 10 -62.72 -16.90 -10.35
N ALA A 11 -63.63 -16.25 -9.62
CA ALA A 11 -63.54 -14.81 -9.34
C ALA A 11 -62.46 -14.52 -8.25
N ILE A 12 -62.26 -15.40 -7.27
CA ILE A 12 -61.22 -15.24 -6.23
C ILE A 12 -59.84 -15.52 -6.80
N ALA A 13 -59.66 -16.44 -7.74
CA ALA A 13 -58.38 -16.70 -8.41
C ALA A 13 -57.94 -15.53 -9.33
N ALA A 14 -58.87 -14.80 -9.94
CA ALA A 14 -58.57 -13.65 -10.79
C ALA A 14 -58.14 -12.41 -9.98
N VAL A 15 -58.59 -12.24 -8.74
CA VAL A 15 -58.22 -11.12 -7.86
C VAL A 15 -56.86 -11.36 -7.21
N LEU A 16 -56.44 -12.63 -6.97
CA LEU A 16 -55.13 -12.96 -6.44
C LEU A 16 -54.00 -12.87 -7.48
N LEU A 17 -54.28 -12.96 -8.76
CA LEU A 17 -53.29 -12.80 -9.84
C LEU A 17 -53.04 -11.34 -10.24
N ALA A 18 -53.92 -10.39 -9.87
CA ALA A 18 -53.75 -8.98 -10.16
C ALA A 18 -52.82 -8.24 -9.16
N HIS A 19 -52.40 -8.87 -8.05
CA HIS A 19 -51.51 -8.26 -7.07
C HIS A 19 -50.02 -8.66 -7.26
N ALA A 20 -49.70 -9.48 -8.25
CA ALA A 20 -48.30 -9.91 -8.50
C ALA A 20 -47.54 -9.02 -9.50
N ALA A 21 -48.14 -7.92 -9.98
CA ALA A 21 -47.50 -7.03 -10.96
C ALA A 21 -47.21 -5.60 -10.44
N VAL A 22 -47.11 -5.43 -9.12
CA VAL A 22 -46.37 -4.28 -8.59
C VAL A 22 -44.91 -4.63 -8.73
N GLY A 23 -44.30 -4.27 -9.85
CA GLY A 23 -42.90 -4.31 -10.05
C GLY A 23 -42.22 -3.63 -8.84
N GLN A 24 -41.63 -4.39 -7.97
CA GLN A 24 -40.68 -3.87 -7.00
C GLN A 24 -39.55 -3.27 -7.82
N THR A 25 -39.67 -1.98 -8.14
CA THR A 25 -38.51 -1.16 -8.48
C THR A 25 -37.63 -1.19 -7.22
N THR A 26 -36.73 -2.16 -7.17
CA THR A 26 -35.63 -2.11 -6.18
C THR A 26 -35.02 -0.73 -6.32
N PRO A 27 -35.05 0.11 -5.28
CA PRO A 27 -34.46 1.42 -5.37
C PRO A 27 -33.02 1.21 -5.80
N SER A 28 -32.62 1.88 -6.87
CA SER A 28 -31.26 1.80 -7.37
C SER A 28 -30.37 2.40 -6.28
N TYR A 29 -29.80 1.55 -5.42
CA TYR A 29 -28.87 1.94 -4.34
C TYR A 29 -27.64 2.73 -4.88
N ARG A 30 -27.44 2.74 -6.19
CA ARG A 30 -26.37 3.49 -6.86
C ARG A 30 -26.49 5.01 -6.64
N ASN A 31 -27.68 5.57 -6.56
CA ASN A 31 -27.93 7.00 -6.40
C ASN A 31 -28.26 7.40 -4.96
N SER A 32 -28.04 6.52 -3.96
CA SER A 32 -28.22 6.91 -2.56
C SER A 32 -27.25 8.03 -2.19
N ILE A 33 -27.74 9.00 -1.43
CA ILE A 33 -26.94 10.09 -0.88
C ILE A 33 -26.12 9.51 0.27
N VAL A 34 -24.78 9.70 0.24
CA VAL A 34 -23.86 9.27 1.30
C VAL A 34 -23.24 10.44 2.07
N ALA A 35 -23.25 11.63 1.49
CA ALA A 35 -22.96 12.87 2.23
C ALA A 35 -23.62 14.07 1.58
N GLU A 36 -23.81 15.10 2.41
CA GLU A 36 -24.22 16.44 2.01
C GLU A 36 -23.19 17.43 2.58
N VAL A 37 -22.66 18.28 1.71
CA VAL A 37 -21.68 19.31 2.07
C VAL A 37 -22.23 20.65 1.60
N ASN A 38 -22.80 21.44 2.51
CA ASN A 38 -23.57 22.64 2.20
C ASN A 38 -24.72 22.34 1.21
N ASP A 39 -24.62 22.87 -0.01
CA ASP A 39 -25.56 22.67 -1.12
C ASP A 39 -25.17 21.55 -2.09
N LYS A 40 -24.09 20.81 -1.81
CA LYS A 40 -23.59 19.74 -2.66
C LYS A 40 -23.90 18.37 -2.08
N ILE A 41 -24.42 17.52 -2.93
CA ILE A 41 -24.73 16.12 -2.61
C ILE A 41 -23.63 15.22 -3.15
N ILE A 42 -23.13 14.33 -2.30
CA ILE A 42 -22.21 13.24 -2.67
C ILE A 42 -23.02 11.95 -2.67
N THR A 43 -23.07 11.29 -3.84
CA THR A 43 -23.79 10.04 -3.99
C THR A 43 -22.85 8.85 -3.84
N ARG A 44 -23.43 7.68 -3.53
CA ARG A 44 -22.71 6.41 -3.52
C ARG A 44 -22.02 6.14 -4.86
N GLN A 45 -22.68 6.46 -5.98
CA GLN A 45 -22.10 6.30 -7.30
C GLN A 45 -20.81 7.11 -7.46
N MET A 46 -20.80 8.38 -7.01
CA MET A 46 -19.58 9.22 -7.07
C MET A 46 -18.42 8.61 -6.30
N VAL A 47 -18.69 8.01 -5.14
CA VAL A 47 -17.65 7.32 -4.35
C VAL A 47 -17.16 6.09 -5.10
N MET A 48 -18.07 5.27 -5.64
CA MET A 48 -17.70 4.06 -6.39
C MET A 48 -16.87 4.38 -7.64
N ASP A 49 -17.22 5.42 -8.35
CA ASP A 49 -16.49 5.86 -9.55
C ASP A 49 -15.09 6.38 -9.17
N ALA A 50 -15.01 7.17 -8.10
CA ALA A 50 -13.73 7.71 -7.62
C ALA A 50 -12.76 6.62 -7.15
N MET A 51 -13.27 5.54 -6.51
CA MET A 51 -12.42 4.46 -5.98
C MET A 51 -12.21 3.28 -6.95
N LYS A 52 -12.81 3.29 -8.14
CA LYS A 52 -12.85 2.14 -9.06
C LYS A 52 -11.47 1.55 -9.33
N ARG A 53 -10.50 2.40 -9.69
CA ARG A 53 -9.13 1.97 -10.02
C ARG A 53 -8.43 1.30 -8.83
N GLU A 54 -8.51 1.92 -7.66
CA GLU A 54 -7.90 1.42 -6.42
C GLU A 54 -8.60 0.13 -5.94
N ALA A 55 -9.92 0.05 -6.08
CA ALA A 55 -10.69 -1.15 -5.78
C ALA A 55 -10.29 -2.35 -6.67
N ASP A 56 -10.05 -2.11 -7.97
CA ASP A 56 -9.56 -3.14 -8.88
C ASP A 56 -8.14 -3.62 -8.51
N LEU A 57 -7.26 -2.73 -8.07
CA LEU A 57 -5.93 -3.09 -7.57
C LEU A 57 -6.02 -3.91 -6.27
N LEU A 58 -6.85 -3.48 -5.31
CA LEU A 58 -7.09 -4.23 -4.07
C LEU A 58 -7.64 -5.64 -4.36
N ARG A 59 -8.59 -5.75 -5.29
CA ARG A 59 -9.17 -7.03 -5.68
C ARG A 59 -8.12 -8.01 -6.21
N ARG A 60 -7.18 -7.52 -7.03
CA ARG A 60 -6.07 -8.34 -7.55
C ARG A 60 -5.09 -8.72 -6.44
N GLN A 61 -4.72 -7.77 -5.59
CA GLN A 61 -3.74 -7.97 -4.53
C GLN A 61 -4.22 -8.96 -3.47
N TYR A 62 -5.49 -8.87 -3.07
CA TYR A 62 -6.08 -9.68 -2.00
C TYR A 62 -7.03 -10.77 -2.51
N ALA A 63 -6.88 -11.23 -3.77
CA ALA A 63 -7.75 -12.23 -4.38
C ALA A 63 -7.89 -13.53 -3.57
N ARG A 64 -6.86 -13.92 -2.82
CA ARG A 64 -6.82 -15.13 -1.98
C ARG A 64 -7.12 -14.86 -0.50
N GLN A 65 -7.47 -13.62 -0.12
CA GLN A 65 -7.68 -13.20 1.27
C GLN A 65 -8.99 -12.39 1.39
N PRO A 66 -10.17 -13.03 1.26
CA PRO A 66 -11.46 -12.33 1.14
C PRO A 66 -11.81 -11.47 2.36
N GLN A 67 -11.45 -11.89 3.58
CA GLN A 67 -11.69 -11.10 4.79
C GLN A 67 -10.87 -9.81 4.80
N LEU A 68 -9.57 -9.90 4.46
CA LEU A 68 -8.69 -8.74 4.39
C LEU A 68 -9.10 -7.80 3.24
N TYR A 69 -9.52 -8.37 2.10
CA TYR A 69 -10.11 -7.58 1.02
C TYR A 69 -11.32 -6.77 1.49
N GLY A 70 -12.26 -7.40 2.20
CA GLY A 70 -13.45 -6.73 2.73
C GLY A 70 -13.10 -5.55 3.64
N GLN A 71 -12.18 -5.76 4.58
CA GLN A 71 -11.70 -4.69 5.48
C GLN A 71 -11.06 -3.52 4.70
N LYS A 72 -10.14 -3.84 3.78
CA LYS A 72 -9.46 -2.83 2.96
C LYS A 72 -10.40 -2.09 2.02
N TYR A 73 -11.39 -2.79 1.48
CA TYR A 73 -12.41 -2.19 0.64
C TYR A 73 -13.31 -1.21 1.41
N THR A 74 -13.77 -1.58 2.60
CA THR A 74 -14.55 -0.68 3.48
C THR A 74 -13.73 0.55 3.88
N GLN A 75 -12.45 0.35 4.20
CA GLN A 75 -11.55 1.47 4.50
C GLN A 75 -11.40 2.40 3.29
N LEU A 76 -11.18 1.86 2.09
CA LEU A 76 -11.07 2.63 0.85
C LEU A 76 -12.36 3.42 0.58
N GLN A 77 -13.55 2.85 0.83
CA GLN A 77 -14.82 3.57 0.70
C GLN A 77 -14.87 4.79 1.63
N ALA A 78 -14.53 4.60 2.91
CA ALA A 78 -14.53 5.68 3.90
C ALA A 78 -13.51 6.78 3.55
N ASP A 79 -12.31 6.41 3.16
CA ASP A 79 -11.24 7.34 2.77
C ASP A 79 -11.62 8.13 1.50
N THR A 80 -12.25 7.46 0.52
CA THR A 80 -12.72 8.11 -0.71
C THR A 80 -13.85 9.09 -0.44
N LEU A 81 -14.82 8.73 0.41
CA LEU A 81 -15.90 9.64 0.82
C LEU A 81 -15.33 10.88 1.52
N GLU A 82 -14.41 10.70 2.46
CA GLU A 82 -13.76 11.80 3.16
C GLU A 82 -12.97 12.69 2.18
N ALA A 83 -12.30 12.11 1.18
CA ALA A 83 -11.60 12.86 0.14
C ALA A 83 -12.54 13.70 -0.71
N LEU A 84 -13.73 13.16 -1.06
CA LEU A 84 -14.76 13.92 -1.78
C LEU A 84 -15.34 15.06 -0.95
N ILE A 85 -15.62 14.82 0.35
CA ILE A 85 -16.06 15.88 1.27
C ILE A 85 -15.00 16.99 1.36
N ARG A 86 -13.74 16.63 1.56
CA ARG A 86 -12.63 17.57 1.61
C ARG A 86 -12.49 18.37 0.33
N ARG A 87 -12.72 17.75 -0.82
CA ARG A 87 -12.73 18.45 -2.12
C ARG A 87 -13.79 19.54 -2.15
N GLU A 88 -15.02 19.23 -1.79
CA GLU A 88 -16.11 20.21 -1.80
C GLU A 88 -15.86 21.38 -0.83
N LEU A 89 -15.31 21.07 0.36
CA LEU A 89 -14.93 22.10 1.34
C LEU A 89 -13.88 23.07 0.80
N VAL A 90 -12.86 22.56 0.10
CA VAL A 90 -11.80 23.37 -0.49
C VAL A 90 -12.33 24.24 -1.64
N LEU A 91 -13.15 23.67 -2.51
CA LEU A 91 -13.77 24.39 -3.62
C LEU A 91 -14.67 25.51 -3.11
N ARG A 92 -15.41 25.27 -2.02
CA ARG A 92 -16.23 26.28 -1.37
C ARG A 92 -15.40 27.42 -0.81
N GLU A 93 -14.36 27.12 -0.04
CA GLU A 93 -13.42 28.15 0.51
C GLU A 93 -12.78 28.97 -0.62
N TYR A 94 -12.41 28.32 -1.73
CA TYR A 94 -11.87 28.99 -2.91
C TYR A 94 -12.85 30.03 -3.47
N MET A 95 -14.13 29.66 -3.63
CA MET A 95 -15.17 30.55 -4.14
C MET A 95 -15.51 31.70 -3.15
N GLU A 96 -15.71 31.36 -1.86
CA GLU A 96 -16.12 32.32 -0.84
C GLU A 96 -15.04 33.38 -0.56
N LYS A 97 -13.78 33.00 -0.64
CA LYS A 97 -12.66 33.92 -0.44
C LYS A 97 -12.33 34.77 -1.66
N GLY A 98 -13.02 34.55 -2.77
CA GLY A 98 -12.77 35.26 -4.02
C GLY A 98 -11.38 35.00 -4.60
N TYR A 99 -10.77 33.86 -4.30
CA TYR A 99 -9.54 33.47 -4.96
C TYR A 99 -9.77 33.35 -6.45
N ASN A 100 -8.92 33.98 -7.24
CA ASN A 100 -8.97 33.91 -8.69
C ASN A 100 -7.68 33.31 -9.23
N LEU A 101 -7.78 32.10 -9.76
CA LEU A 101 -6.70 31.48 -10.49
C LEU A 101 -6.87 31.83 -11.97
N PRO A 102 -5.91 32.52 -12.62
CA PRO A 102 -6.03 32.88 -14.02
C PRO A 102 -6.31 31.66 -14.90
N GLU A 103 -7.28 31.77 -15.79
CA GLU A 103 -7.68 30.68 -16.68
C GLU A 103 -6.50 30.14 -17.50
N SER A 104 -5.60 31.03 -17.93
CA SER A 104 -4.38 30.66 -18.67
C SER A 104 -3.48 29.69 -17.89
N ILE A 105 -3.39 29.83 -16.55
CA ILE A 105 -2.61 28.92 -15.69
C ILE A 105 -3.29 27.56 -15.63
N ILE A 106 -4.62 27.54 -15.50
CA ILE A 106 -5.41 26.30 -15.48
C ILE A 106 -5.26 25.55 -16.80
N GLU A 107 -5.44 26.25 -17.93
CA GLU A 107 -5.31 25.65 -19.26
C GLU A 107 -3.89 25.14 -19.54
N GLN A 108 -2.87 25.90 -19.16
CA GLN A 108 -1.49 25.48 -19.31
C GLN A 108 -1.24 24.19 -18.52
N ARG A 109 -1.70 24.13 -17.27
CA ARG A 109 -1.52 22.96 -16.42
C ARG A 109 -2.27 21.75 -16.98
N ILE A 110 -3.50 21.92 -17.45
CA ILE A 110 -4.25 20.84 -18.12
C ILE A 110 -3.49 20.31 -19.34
N LYS A 111 -2.90 21.21 -20.17
CA LYS A 111 -2.08 20.81 -21.32
C LYS A 111 -0.83 20.01 -20.90
N GLU A 112 -0.16 20.43 -19.82
CA GLU A 112 0.99 19.72 -19.25
C GLU A 112 0.58 18.33 -18.72
N ASP A 113 -0.51 18.24 -17.97
CA ASP A 113 -1.02 16.97 -17.44
C ASP A 113 -1.45 16.02 -18.59
N ILE A 114 -2.10 16.53 -19.65
CA ILE A 114 -2.42 15.73 -20.84
C ILE A 114 -1.15 15.19 -21.51
N ARG A 115 -0.12 16.03 -21.63
CA ARG A 115 1.14 15.63 -22.26
C ARG A 115 1.88 14.57 -21.44
N SER A 116 1.91 14.72 -20.12
CA SER A 116 2.63 13.81 -19.23
C SER A 116 1.91 12.47 -19.03
N GLU A 117 0.58 12.47 -18.89
CA GLU A 117 -0.20 11.28 -18.58
C GLU A 117 -0.67 10.51 -19.83
N TYR A 118 -1.01 11.23 -20.91
CA TYR A 118 -1.58 10.66 -22.14
C TYR A 118 -0.71 10.82 -23.37
N GLY A 119 0.38 11.58 -23.27
CA GLY A 119 1.27 11.92 -24.39
C GLY A 119 0.66 12.97 -25.33
N ASN A 120 -0.61 12.85 -25.70
CA ASN A 120 -1.30 13.81 -26.57
C ASN A 120 -2.83 13.77 -26.39
N ARG A 121 -3.50 14.78 -26.98
CA ARG A 121 -4.96 14.92 -26.89
C ARG A 121 -5.74 13.77 -27.56
N VAL A 122 -5.20 13.18 -28.63
CA VAL A 122 -5.89 12.07 -29.32
C VAL A 122 -5.95 10.83 -28.43
N THR A 123 -4.86 10.51 -27.75
CA THR A 123 -4.81 9.41 -26.79
C THR A 123 -5.74 9.67 -25.59
N LEU A 124 -5.80 10.90 -25.08
CA LEU A 124 -6.75 11.30 -24.05
C LEU A 124 -8.19 11.04 -24.53
N ILE A 125 -8.59 11.54 -25.69
CA ILE A 125 -9.99 11.36 -26.18
C ILE A 125 -10.35 9.88 -26.28
N LYS A 126 -9.45 9.01 -26.76
CA LYS A 126 -9.69 7.56 -26.78
C LYS A 126 -9.88 6.97 -25.37
N SER A 127 -9.10 7.43 -24.42
CA SER A 127 -9.22 6.99 -23.01
C SER A 127 -10.53 7.47 -22.38
N LEU A 128 -10.95 8.70 -22.66
CA LEU A 128 -12.23 9.26 -22.19
C LEU A 128 -13.43 8.49 -22.75
N GLN A 129 -13.40 8.15 -24.04
CA GLN A 129 -14.44 7.33 -24.67
C GLN A 129 -14.58 5.94 -24.02
N GLN A 130 -13.48 5.33 -23.58
CA GLN A 130 -13.51 4.05 -22.85
C GLN A 130 -14.11 4.17 -21.45
N SER A 131 -14.13 5.38 -20.90
CA SER A 131 -14.61 5.68 -19.54
C SER A 131 -15.96 6.39 -19.52
N ASP A 132 -16.63 6.52 -20.66
CA ASP A 132 -17.88 7.29 -20.83
C ASP A 132 -17.81 8.72 -20.27
N MET A 133 -16.62 9.36 -20.36
CA MET A 133 -16.37 10.71 -19.88
C MET A 133 -16.20 11.68 -21.04
N THR A 134 -16.85 12.84 -20.96
CA THR A 134 -16.67 13.93 -21.90
C THR A 134 -15.39 14.72 -21.64
N TYR A 135 -14.88 15.43 -22.64
CA TYR A 135 -13.75 16.34 -22.45
C TYR A 135 -14.06 17.48 -21.47
N GLU A 136 -15.29 17.96 -21.45
CA GLU A 136 -15.74 19.02 -20.53
C GLU A 136 -15.72 18.55 -19.06
N GLU A 137 -16.20 17.33 -18.80
CA GLU A 137 -16.12 16.71 -17.48
C GLU A 137 -14.68 16.50 -17.04
N PHE A 138 -13.83 16.03 -17.93
CA PHE A 138 -12.39 15.90 -17.67
C PHE A 138 -11.75 17.27 -17.37
N ALA A 139 -12.00 18.29 -18.17
CA ALA A 139 -11.46 19.63 -17.96
C ALA A 139 -11.93 20.24 -16.62
N ARG A 140 -13.22 20.06 -16.27
CA ARG A 140 -13.78 20.47 -14.99
C ARG A 140 -13.08 19.74 -13.83
N TYR A 141 -12.93 18.43 -13.93
CA TYR A 141 -12.22 17.63 -12.92
C TYR A 141 -10.78 18.09 -12.74
N GLN A 142 -10.06 18.33 -13.82
CA GLN A 142 -8.68 18.84 -13.75
C GLN A 142 -8.60 20.24 -13.15
N ARG A 143 -9.54 21.13 -13.49
CA ARG A 143 -9.65 22.46 -12.86
C ARG A 143 -9.81 22.34 -11.35
N GLU A 144 -10.72 21.51 -10.87
CA GLU A 144 -10.95 21.29 -9.45
C GLU A 144 -9.70 20.74 -8.74
N LYS A 145 -9.00 19.79 -9.37
CA LYS A 145 -7.73 19.23 -8.89
C LYS A 145 -6.64 20.32 -8.78
N ILE A 146 -6.54 21.20 -9.77
CA ILE A 146 -5.58 22.31 -9.77
C ILE A 146 -5.90 23.30 -8.65
N ILE A 147 -7.18 23.67 -8.49
CA ILE A 147 -7.61 24.54 -7.39
C ILE A 147 -7.24 23.95 -6.03
N GLN A 148 -7.52 22.66 -5.81
CA GLN A 148 -7.14 21.96 -4.59
C GLN A 148 -5.64 22.00 -4.33
N MET A 149 -4.83 21.73 -5.36
CA MET A 149 -3.37 21.76 -5.25
C MET A 149 -2.85 23.14 -4.86
N VAL A 150 -3.36 24.19 -5.51
CA VAL A 150 -2.98 25.59 -5.20
C VAL A 150 -3.40 25.98 -3.79
N MET A 151 -4.64 25.67 -3.40
CA MET A 151 -5.14 25.96 -2.05
C MET A 151 -4.33 25.21 -0.99
N GLN A 152 -4.04 23.93 -1.19
CA GLN A 152 -3.18 23.18 -0.28
C GLN A 152 -1.77 23.78 -0.23
N GLY A 153 -1.18 24.10 -1.37
CA GLY A 153 0.15 24.74 -1.44
C GLY A 153 0.21 26.05 -0.64
N GLN A 154 -0.84 26.86 -0.68
CA GLN A 154 -0.91 28.12 0.06
C GLN A 154 -1.00 27.93 1.57
N PHE A 155 -1.82 26.98 2.05
CA PHE A 155 -2.08 26.78 3.49
C PHE A 155 -1.12 25.78 4.15
N ILE A 156 -0.48 24.88 3.37
CA ILE A 156 0.30 23.76 3.85
C ILE A 156 1.74 23.77 3.28
N SER A 157 2.22 24.94 2.87
CA SER A 157 3.56 25.07 2.28
C SER A 157 4.65 24.59 3.25
N LYS A 158 5.53 23.72 2.75
CA LYS A 158 6.74 23.29 3.46
C LYS A 158 7.68 24.45 3.78
N ALA A 159 7.70 25.48 2.93
CA ALA A 159 8.56 26.67 3.09
C ALA A 159 8.33 27.44 4.41
N ASN A 160 7.16 27.29 5.01
CA ASN A 160 6.79 27.96 6.25
C ASN A 160 6.89 27.06 7.50
N ILE A 161 7.52 25.88 7.38
CA ILE A 161 7.70 24.95 8.48
C ILE A 161 9.20 24.93 8.82
N VAL A 162 9.52 25.33 10.03
CA VAL A 162 10.88 25.31 10.57
C VAL A 162 10.91 24.27 11.69
N ILE A 163 11.74 23.25 11.52
CA ILE A 163 11.98 22.23 12.56
C ILE A 163 13.20 22.69 13.37
N SER A 164 13.00 22.89 14.65
CA SER A 164 14.08 23.33 15.54
C SER A 164 15.00 22.16 15.89
N PRO A 165 16.30 22.42 16.19
CA PRO A 165 17.23 21.40 16.67
C PRO A 165 16.70 20.65 17.91
N ARG A 166 16.03 21.37 18.81
CA ARG A 166 15.41 20.79 20.01
C ARG A 166 14.34 19.76 19.68
N GLN A 167 13.46 20.02 18.71
CA GLN A 167 12.45 19.05 18.27
C GLN A 167 13.12 17.77 17.71
N ILE A 168 14.23 17.90 17.01
CA ILE A 168 14.99 16.76 16.46
C ILE A 168 15.56 15.94 17.61
N GLU A 169 16.16 16.58 18.63
CA GLU A 169 16.69 15.90 19.81
C GLU A 169 15.60 15.18 20.61
N GLU A 170 14.47 15.88 20.89
CA GLU A 170 13.32 15.32 21.60
C GLU A 170 12.75 14.09 20.86
N TYR A 171 12.61 14.18 19.52
CA TYR A 171 12.15 13.06 18.70
C TYR A 171 13.12 11.89 18.75
N TYR A 172 14.42 12.14 18.62
CA TYR A 172 15.46 11.12 18.70
C TYR A 172 15.43 10.40 20.05
N VAL A 173 15.35 11.14 21.15
CA VAL A 173 15.31 10.56 22.51
C VAL A 173 14.05 9.71 22.71
N ALA A 174 12.89 10.21 22.26
CA ALA A 174 11.60 9.52 22.39
C ALA A 174 11.50 8.26 21.51
N ASN A 175 12.26 8.20 20.41
CA ASN A 175 12.15 7.12 19.40
C ASN A 175 13.46 6.37 19.17
N LYS A 176 14.33 6.27 20.18
CA LYS A 176 15.66 5.63 20.07
C LYS A 176 15.62 4.25 19.46
N ASP A 177 14.59 3.46 19.76
CA ASP A 177 14.47 2.09 19.27
C ASP A 177 14.24 2.01 17.74
N MET A 178 13.64 3.05 17.15
CA MET A 178 13.48 3.16 15.69
C MET A 178 14.80 3.39 14.95
N PHE A 179 15.82 3.90 15.66
CA PHE A 179 17.12 4.22 15.10
C PHE A 179 18.19 3.15 15.44
N ARG A 180 17.77 2.02 16.00
CA ARG A 180 18.65 0.86 16.15
C ARG A 180 18.71 0.11 14.82
N SER A 181 19.90 0.03 14.22
CA SER A 181 20.11 -0.91 13.13
C SER A 181 19.95 -2.33 13.69
N GLY A 182 19.25 -3.19 12.96
CA GLY A 182 19.24 -4.62 13.30
C GLY A 182 20.63 -5.22 13.20
N VAL A 183 20.82 -6.41 13.79
CA VAL A 183 22.00 -7.23 13.54
C VAL A 183 22.04 -7.57 12.05
N GLU A 184 23.16 -7.29 11.41
CA GLU A 184 23.44 -7.71 10.04
C GLU A 184 24.60 -8.70 10.06
N ILE A 185 24.49 -9.74 9.25
CA ILE A 185 25.53 -10.78 9.16
C ILE A 185 25.98 -10.96 7.72
N ARG A 186 27.22 -11.35 7.57
CA ARG A 186 27.80 -11.74 6.30
C ARG A 186 28.11 -13.23 6.35
N LEU A 187 27.49 -13.97 5.44
CA LEU A 187 27.54 -15.43 5.46
C LEU A 187 28.45 -15.98 4.37
N ARG A 188 29.13 -17.04 4.72
CA ARG A 188 29.65 -18.04 3.80
C ARG A 188 28.81 -19.29 3.96
N PHE A 189 28.51 -19.99 2.86
CA PHE A 189 27.72 -21.21 2.94
C PHE A 189 28.16 -22.25 1.92
N ILE A 190 27.93 -23.52 2.26
CA ILE A 190 27.99 -24.64 1.35
C ILE A 190 26.54 -25.04 1.09
N PHE A 191 26.13 -24.96 -0.16
CA PHE A 191 24.83 -25.44 -0.62
C PHE A 191 25.02 -26.66 -1.53
N LEU A 192 24.35 -27.74 -1.20
CA LEU A 192 24.34 -28.98 -1.95
C LEU A 192 22.93 -29.21 -2.50
N GLU A 193 22.78 -29.09 -3.80
CA GLU A 193 21.48 -29.26 -4.47
C GLU A 193 21.09 -30.74 -4.50
N ALA A 194 19.91 -31.09 -3.98
CA ALA A 194 19.44 -32.45 -3.85
C ALA A 194 19.46 -33.23 -5.21
N ARG A 195 19.15 -32.53 -6.29
CA ARG A 195 19.13 -33.15 -7.64
C ARG A 195 20.49 -33.60 -8.15
N LYS A 196 21.59 -32.99 -7.65
CA LYS A 196 22.96 -33.29 -8.09
C LYS A 196 23.66 -34.35 -7.27
N HIS A 197 23.17 -34.60 -6.05
CA HIS A 197 23.85 -35.40 -5.06
C HIS A 197 23.05 -36.65 -4.60
N GLY A 198 22.26 -37.25 -5.51
CA GLY A 198 21.55 -38.50 -5.23
C GLY A 198 20.27 -38.34 -4.41
N GLY A 199 19.57 -37.20 -4.56
CA GLY A 199 18.35 -36.89 -3.82
C GLY A 199 18.59 -36.44 -2.39
N ALA A 200 17.53 -36.39 -1.59
CA ALA A 200 17.60 -35.86 -0.22
C ALA A 200 18.55 -36.67 0.68
N GLU A 201 18.50 -38.00 0.60
CA GLU A 201 19.30 -38.88 1.45
C GLU A 201 20.80 -38.83 1.10
N GLY A 202 21.14 -38.90 -0.20
CA GLY A 202 22.53 -38.80 -0.66
C GLY A 202 23.14 -37.46 -0.34
N THR A 203 22.36 -36.38 -0.51
CA THR A 203 22.77 -34.98 -0.19
C THR A 203 23.02 -34.81 1.30
N LEU A 204 22.13 -35.35 2.14
CA LEU A 204 22.31 -35.28 3.60
C LEU A 204 23.55 -36.03 4.08
N LYS A 205 23.81 -37.23 3.51
CA LYS A 205 25.01 -37.98 3.81
C LYS A 205 26.26 -37.21 3.45
N LEU A 206 26.34 -36.65 2.24
CA LEU A 206 27.48 -35.83 1.80
C LEU A 206 27.63 -34.58 2.65
N ALA A 207 26.52 -33.89 3.01
CA ALA A 207 26.57 -32.72 3.88
C ALA A 207 27.15 -33.02 5.27
N ASN A 208 26.81 -34.18 5.85
CA ASN A 208 27.35 -34.62 7.12
C ASN A 208 28.86 -34.97 7.03
N GLU A 209 29.27 -35.61 5.95
CA GLU A 209 30.70 -35.86 5.71
C GLU A 209 31.50 -34.57 5.59
N ILE A 210 30.99 -33.60 4.82
CA ILE A 210 31.59 -32.26 4.69
C ILE A 210 31.63 -31.55 6.05
N HIS A 211 30.54 -31.63 6.81
CA HIS A 211 30.48 -31.02 8.14
C HIS A 211 31.54 -31.61 9.10
N GLN A 212 31.77 -32.93 9.07
CA GLN A 212 32.84 -33.56 9.85
C GLN A 212 34.24 -33.10 9.43
N VAL A 213 34.50 -32.97 8.11
CA VAL A 213 35.75 -32.42 7.58
C VAL A 213 35.97 -30.98 8.09
N LEU A 214 34.92 -30.16 8.09
CA LEU A 214 35.02 -28.80 8.62
C LEU A 214 35.24 -28.74 10.14
N GLN A 215 34.70 -29.69 10.90
CA GLN A 215 34.95 -29.83 12.34
C GLN A 215 36.35 -30.27 12.65
N SER A 216 37.05 -31.00 11.76
CA SER A 216 38.46 -31.38 11.94
C SER A 216 39.44 -30.24 11.69
N GLY A 217 38.96 -29.06 11.28
CA GLY A 217 39.77 -27.84 11.19
C GLY A 217 40.08 -27.39 9.77
N ASP A 218 39.51 -28.02 8.76
CA ASP A 218 39.70 -27.63 7.36
C ASP A 218 39.08 -26.24 7.08
N SER A 219 39.68 -25.52 6.15
CA SER A 219 39.23 -24.19 5.79
C SER A 219 37.85 -24.25 5.09
N PHE A 220 36.85 -23.61 5.72
CA PHE A 220 35.52 -23.54 5.16
C PHE A 220 35.50 -22.98 3.73
N ALA A 221 36.31 -21.95 3.45
CA ALA A 221 36.39 -21.35 2.11
C ALA A 221 36.93 -22.33 1.06
N VAL A 222 37.94 -23.14 1.43
CA VAL A 222 38.52 -24.14 0.54
C VAL A 222 37.52 -25.24 0.29
N VAL A 223 36.90 -25.79 1.32
CA VAL A 223 35.87 -26.84 1.20
C VAL A 223 34.68 -26.34 0.40
N ALA A 224 34.19 -25.12 0.64
CA ALA A 224 33.13 -24.51 -0.10
C ALA A 224 33.48 -24.32 -1.58
N SER A 225 34.72 -23.94 -1.93
CA SER A 225 35.12 -23.80 -3.33
C SER A 225 35.06 -25.10 -4.12
N VAL A 226 35.13 -26.24 -3.44
CA VAL A 226 35.08 -27.58 -4.03
C VAL A 226 33.64 -28.10 -4.12
N TYR A 227 32.90 -27.99 -3.03
CA TYR A 227 31.63 -28.72 -2.89
C TYR A 227 30.36 -27.88 -3.10
N THR A 228 30.40 -26.55 -2.90
CA THR A 228 29.16 -25.76 -3.02
C THR A 228 28.67 -25.66 -4.47
N ASP A 229 27.38 -25.75 -4.65
CA ASP A 229 26.72 -25.53 -5.95
C ASP A 229 26.43 -24.05 -6.25
N GLN A 230 26.60 -23.16 -5.26
CA GLN A 230 26.42 -21.71 -5.41
C GLN A 230 27.61 -20.95 -4.85
N TYR A 231 27.95 -19.81 -5.46
CA TYR A 231 29.05 -18.93 -5.04
C TYR A 231 30.43 -19.66 -4.93
N ARG A 232 30.64 -20.68 -5.73
CA ARG A 232 31.86 -21.50 -5.70
C ARG A 232 33.15 -20.67 -5.87
N ALA A 233 33.15 -19.72 -6.80
CA ALA A 233 34.31 -18.88 -7.09
C ALA A 233 34.75 -18.00 -5.90
N SER A 234 33.81 -17.65 -4.99
CA SER A 234 34.10 -16.91 -3.76
C SER A 234 34.22 -17.81 -2.52
N GLY A 235 34.35 -19.16 -2.71
CA GLY A 235 34.37 -20.13 -1.61
C GLY A 235 33.08 -20.09 -0.77
N GLY A 236 31.93 -19.88 -1.41
CA GLY A 236 30.62 -19.82 -0.75
C GLY A 236 30.27 -18.49 -0.09
N LEU A 237 31.12 -17.45 -0.20
CA LEU A 237 30.83 -16.15 0.39
C LEU A 237 29.72 -15.42 -0.37
N LYS A 238 28.62 -15.10 0.33
CA LYS A 238 27.59 -14.20 -0.17
C LYS A 238 28.05 -12.74 0.00
N PRO A 239 28.06 -11.93 -1.08
CA PRO A 239 28.68 -10.59 -1.01
C PRO A 239 27.91 -9.61 -0.13
N ASP A 240 26.58 -9.77 -0.05
CA ASP A 240 25.70 -8.81 0.63
C ASP A 240 25.60 -9.06 2.13
N TRP A 241 25.42 -7.97 2.88
CA TRP A 241 25.00 -8.03 4.27
C TRP A 241 23.53 -8.48 4.35
N ILE A 242 23.25 -9.39 5.26
CA ILE A 242 21.93 -10.00 5.44
C ILE A 242 21.34 -9.47 6.74
N LYS A 243 20.13 -8.91 6.65
CA LYS A 243 19.31 -8.54 7.80
C LYS A 243 18.43 -9.73 8.21
N ARG A 244 18.02 -9.76 9.48
CA ARG A 244 17.05 -10.75 9.96
C ARG A 244 15.77 -10.70 9.12
N GLY A 245 15.27 -11.87 8.71
CA GLY A 245 14.16 -12.02 7.77
C GLY A 245 14.55 -11.96 6.28
N GLY A 246 15.84 -11.82 5.98
CA GLY A 246 16.36 -11.81 4.59
C GLY A 246 16.65 -13.19 4.00
N LEU A 247 16.44 -14.27 4.77
CA LEU A 247 16.59 -15.66 4.36
C LEU A 247 15.27 -16.43 4.59
N ALA A 248 15.20 -17.65 4.07
CA ALA A 248 14.14 -18.58 4.44
C ALA A 248 14.15 -18.81 5.97
N PRO A 249 12.99 -19.02 6.62
CA PRO A 249 12.88 -19.02 8.09
C PRO A 249 13.87 -19.93 8.79
N GLU A 250 14.09 -21.14 8.27
CA GLU A 250 14.99 -22.13 8.85
C GLU A 250 16.47 -21.70 8.74
N LEU A 251 16.84 -21.12 7.59
CA LEU A 251 18.17 -20.59 7.36
C LEU A 251 18.40 -19.30 8.19
N ASP A 252 17.39 -18.45 8.30
CA ASP A 252 17.44 -17.22 9.09
C ASP A 252 17.68 -17.54 10.57
N GLN A 253 16.91 -18.49 11.11
CA GLN A 253 17.07 -18.95 12.49
C GLN A 253 18.47 -19.52 12.73
N ALA A 254 18.96 -20.40 11.84
CA ALA A 254 20.28 -20.98 11.96
C ALA A 254 21.39 -19.93 11.85
N ALA A 255 21.30 -19.03 10.88
CA ALA A 255 22.30 -18.01 10.60
C ALA A 255 22.48 -17.00 11.75
N PHE A 256 21.36 -16.49 12.29
CA PHE A 256 21.37 -15.49 13.37
C PHE A 256 21.54 -16.08 14.77
N ALA A 257 21.63 -17.41 14.90
CA ALA A 257 22.08 -18.08 16.11
C ALA A 257 23.61 -18.18 16.19
N LEU A 258 24.34 -17.94 15.09
CA LEU A 258 25.79 -18.03 15.01
C LEU A 258 26.47 -16.77 15.55
N GLY A 259 27.53 -16.95 16.32
CA GLY A 259 28.52 -15.90 16.54
C GLY A 259 29.48 -15.79 15.35
N GLN A 260 30.22 -14.69 15.29
CA GLN A 260 31.23 -14.49 14.23
C GLN A 260 32.27 -15.62 14.25
N GLY A 261 32.54 -16.18 13.07
CA GLY A 261 33.43 -17.32 12.88
C GLY A 261 32.82 -18.69 13.17
N GLN A 262 31.61 -18.74 13.74
CA GLN A 262 30.92 -20.00 14.03
C GLN A 262 30.22 -20.60 12.79
N MET A 263 30.06 -21.92 12.82
CA MET A 263 29.46 -22.72 11.79
C MET A 263 28.15 -23.38 12.30
N SER A 264 27.12 -23.45 11.46
CA SER A 264 25.88 -24.11 11.80
C SER A 264 25.97 -25.65 11.67
N PRO A 265 25.09 -26.41 12.34
CA PRO A 265 24.76 -27.76 11.93
C PRO A 265 24.28 -27.78 10.46
N VAL A 266 24.15 -28.99 9.89
CA VAL A 266 23.54 -29.18 8.57
C VAL A 266 22.06 -28.75 8.63
N VAL A 267 21.68 -27.78 7.80
CA VAL A 267 20.28 -27.33 7.66
C VAL A 267 19.67 -27.98 6.43
N VAL A 268 18.66 -28.79 6.65
CA VAL A 268 17.97 -29.53 5.58
C VAL A 268 16.79 -28.71 5.05
N MET A 269 16.76 -28.49 3.74
CA MET A 269 15.71 -27.78 3.03
C MET A 269 15.17 -28.64 1.88
N PRO A 270 13.96 -28.38 1.36
CA PRO A 270 13.38 -29.16 0.25
C PRO A 270 14.28 -29.21 -1.01
N GLN A 271 15.04 -28.13 -1.27
CA GLN A 271 15.92 -28.02 -2.44
C GLN A 271 17.32 -28.65 -2.22
N GLY A 272 17.72 -28.94 -0.97
CA GLY A 272 19.06 -29.46 -0.65
C GLY A 272 19.49 -29.17 0.79
N CYS A 273 20.78 -29.34 1.06
CA CYS A 273 21.37 -29.12 2.38
C CYS A 273 22.27 -27.88 2.39
N TYR A 274 22.27 -27.17 3.52
CA TYR A 274 23.10 -26.01 3.75
C TYR A 274 23.98 -26.22 4.99
N ILE A 275 25.21 -25.72 4.92
CA ILE A 275 26.08 -25.48 6.07
C ILE A 275 26.45 -24.00 6.02
N LEU A 276 26.18 -23.27 7.10
CA LEU A 276 26.38 -21.83 7.18
C LEU A 276 27.58 -21.50 8.05
N ARG A 277 28.31 -20.44 7.73
CA ARG A 277 29.33 -19.84 8.59
C ARG A 277 29.13 -18.33 8.63
N CYS A 278 29.09 -17.77 9.82
CA CYS A 278 29.09 -16.32 10.01
C CYS A 278 30.51 -15.77 9.87
N GLU A 279 30.79 -15.11 8.76
CA GLU A 279 32.12 -14.50 8.53
C GLU A 279 32.29 -13.19 9.32
N GLU A 280 31.29 -12.34 9.23
CA GLU A 280 31.26 -11.03 9.84
C GLU A 280 29.87 -10.76 10.44
N MET A 281 29.86 -10.03 11.56
CA MET A 281 28.65 -9.64 12.25
C MET A 281 28.72 -8.15 12.60
N ASN A 282 27.82 -7.36 12.07
CA ASN A 282 27.55 -6.01 12.54
C ASN A 282 26.54 -6.09 13.70
N GLN A 283 26.98 -5.72 14.88
CA GLN A 283 26.07 -5.64 16.02
C GLN A 283 25.07 -4.49 15.82
N ALA A 284 23.89 -4.64 16.42
CA ALA A 284 22.90 -3.57 16.46
C ALA A 284 23.55 -2.30 17.05
N LYS A 285 23.64 -1.26 16.23
CA LYS A 285 24.11 0.07 16.66
C LYS A 285 22.93 0.99 16.76
N LEU A 286 22.88 1.78 17.82
CA LEU A 286 22.02 2.96 17.85
C LEU A 286 22.65 3.99 16.92
N GLY A 287 21.95 4.37 15.85
CA GLY A 287 22.38 5.45 14.98
C GLY A 287 22.52 6.74 15.80
N THR A 288 23.66 7.40 15.68
CA THR A 288 23.90 8.68 16.36
C THR A 288 22.93 9.75 15.83
N LEU A 289 22.64 10.76 16.65
CA LEU A 289 21.76 11.86 16.24
C LEU A 289 22.23 12.51 14.93
N SER A 290 23.52 12.64 14.71
CA SER A 290 24.08 13.21 13.48
C SER A 290 23.80 12.36 12.24
N GLU A 291 23.85 11.03 12.37
CA GLU A 291 23.59 10.10 11.26
C GLU A 291 22.11 10.09 10.86
N VAL A 292 21.20 10.20 11.82
CA VAL A 292 19.74 10.09 11.58
C VAL A 292 19.05 11.45 11.50
N ARG A 293 19.79 12.56 11.69
CA ARG A 293 19.23 13.91 11.76
C ARG A 293 18.36 14.27 10.56
N ALA A 294 18.85 14.04 9.35
CA ALA A 294 18.10 14.38 8.12
C ALA A 294 16.80 13.57 8.00
N GLN A 295 16.83 12.30 8.41
CA GLN A 295 15.64 11.44 8.43
C GLN A 295 14.61 11.94 9.44
N ILE A 296 15.05 12.33 10.65
CA ILE A 296 14.17 12.88 11.70
C ILE A 296 13.57 14.20 11.23
N GLU A 297 14.37 15.09 10.68
CA GLU A 297 13.91 16.40 10.18
C GLU A 297 12.85 16.24 9.10
N GLN A 298 13.05 15.33 8.16
CA GLN A 298 12.08 15.01 7.12
C GLN A 298 10.77 14.45 7.73
N THR A 299 10.87 13.53 8.69
CA THR A 299 9.70 12.96 9.37
C THR A 299 8.91 14.02 10.14
N LEU A 300 9.60 14.89 10.89
CA LEU A 300 8.97 15.99 11.62
C LEU A 300 8.31 17.00 10.69
N LEU A 301 8.96 17.30 9.55
CA LEU A 301 8.41 18.18 8.52
C LEU A 301 7.10 17.61 7.94
N GLU A 302 7.08 16.32 7.64
CA GLU A 302 5.89 15.62 7.12
C GLU A 302 4.77 15.60 8.17
N ASN A 303 5.10 15.30 9.43
CA ASN A 303 4.15 15.30 10.54
C ASN A 303 3.52 16.68 10.76
N GLU A 304 4.33 17.73 10.78
CA GLU A 304 3.84 19.11 10.95
C GLU A 304 2.99 19.54 9.75
N GLN A 305 3.40 19.15 8.53
CA GLN A 305 2.62 19.40 7.33
C GLN A 305 1.25 18.70 7.38
N GLN A 306 1.21 17.45 7.83
CA GLN A 306 -0.04 16.72 7.99
C GLN A 306 -0.91 17.35 9.09
N ALA A 307 -0.33 17.73 10.23
CA ALA A 307 -1.06 18.40 11.32
C ALA A 307 -1.67 19.73 10.87
N ARG A 308 -0.95 20.54 10.08
CA ARG A 308 -1.48 21.79 9.49
C ARG A 308 -2.63 21.51 8.52
N LYS A 309 -2.48 20.47 7.71
CA LYS A 309 -3.53 20.02 6.79
C LYS A 309 -4.81 19.66 7.54
N ASP A 310 -4.69 18.86 8.59
CA ASP A 310 -5.83 18.41 9.39
C ASP A 310 -6.49 19.60 10.10
N LYS A 311 -5.71 20.51 10.72
CA LYS A 311 -6.22 21.75 11.31
C LYS A 311 -6.95 22.62 10.30
N TRP A 312 -6.44 22.71 9.07
CA TRP A 312 -7.10 23.48 8.02
C TRP A 312 -8.45 22.86 7.64
N PHE A 313 -8.50 21.53 7.41
CA PHE A 313 -9.73 20.84 7.08
C PHE A 313 -10.76 20.89 8.22
N GLU A 314 -10.34 20.73 9.47
CA GLU A 314 -11.23 20.89 10.62
C GLU A 314 -11.82 22.30 10.71
N ARG A 315 -11.05 23.33 10.36
CA ARG A 315 -11.56 24.70 10.25
C ARG A 315 -12.61 24.83 9.14
N LEU A 316 -12.37 24.22 7.97
CA LEU A 316 -13.33 24.23 6.87
C LEU A 316 -14.63 23.51 7.26
N LYS A 317 -14.53 22.34 7.89
CA LYS A 317 -15.70 21.58 8.38
C LYS A 317 -16.54 22.40 9.36
N ARG A 318 -15.91 23.09 10.32
CA ARG A 318 -16.63 23.91 11.30
C ARG A 318 -17.38 25.10 10.71
N LYS A 319 -16.97 25.58 9.56
CA LYS A 319 -17.63 26.68 8.82
C LYS A 319 -18.71 26.22 7.86
N SER A 320 -18.81 24.92 7.64
CA SER A 320 -19.66 24.32 6.64
C SER A 320 -20.67 23.37 7.28
N TYR A 321 -21.81 23.19 6.62
CA TYR A 321 -22.72 22.12 6.96
C TYR A 321 -22.22 20.82 6.30
N VAL A 322 -21.92 19.83 7.11
CA VAL A 322 -21.50 18.51 6.63
C VAL A 322 -22.34 17.44 7.33
N ARG A 323 -23.09 16.68 6.56
CA ARG A 323 -23.87 15.54 7.04
C ARG A 323 -23.48 14.28 6.26
N GLN A 324 -23.14 13.24 6.99
CA GLN A 324 -22.84 11.93 6.40
C GLN A 324 -23.99 10.95 6.71
N PHE A 325 -24.26 10.08 5.76
CA PHE A 325 -25.25 9.01 5.86
C PHE A 325 -24.55 7.66 5.82
N LEU A 326 -25.20 6.64 6.34
CA LEU A 326 -24.64 5.29 6.29
C LEU A 326 -24.57 4.80 4.84
N PHE A 327 -23.48 4.10 4.52
CA PHE A 327 -23.24 3.50 3.21
C PHE A 327 -24.21 2.36 2.91
#